data_cdc3e6ebe416d0debc464c942dcf7f02
#
_entry.id   cdc3e6ebe416d0debc464c942dcf7f02
#
_cell.length_a   1.000
_cell.length_b   1.000
_cell.length_c   1.000
_cell.angle_alpha   90.00
_cell.angle_beta   90.00
_cell.angle_gamma   90.00
#
_symmetry.space_group_name_H-M   'P 1'
#
loop_
_entity.id
_entity.type
_entity.pdbx_description
1 polymer ?
#
loop_
_entity_poly.entity_id
_entity_poly.type
_entity_poly.pdbx_seq_one_letter_code
_entity_poly.pdbx_strand_id
1 'polypeptide(L)'
;MNLAGVDTGSLTPREKKDWSAWVSELLAPCPSEPVSIAQCVREARKCAKCLPAANLLVKQVRAGKSRSQAEDAFFARFSTDRVKSIDVGDSPSKGSSSAAVTIVEWADFECPHCRHAAPVLEKAVENHPGKVRLVYKFYPLQAHVHGESAARAAVAAMKQGKFWEMHHALFEHQEAMEPRDIEKYAKDIGVDFAKWKADWESEATADRVNRDRKQGDAVKVSGTPTVYVNGREYDLTKFDMEDDLEDWIKLDVELATGQPADSPRNEGAVPAASSKTKPPGPNQR
;
A
#
# COMPACT_ATOMS: atom_id res chain seq x y z
N MET A 1 -28.96 4.00 -17.59
CA MET A 1 -28.00 5.13 -17.68
C MET A 1 -26.74 4.64 -18.39
N ASN A 2 -26.08 5.48 -19.20
CA ASN A 2 -24.77 5.21 -19.79
C ASN A 2 -23.82 6.37 -19.43
N LEU A 3 -22.63 6.05 -18.93
CA LEU A 3 -21.59 7.03 -18.60
C LEU A 3 -20.34 6.69 -19.42
N ALA A 4 -19.74 7.69 -20.06
CA ALA A 4 -18.52 7.50 -20.84
C ALA A 4 -17.39 6.94 -19.97
N GLY A 5 -16.70 5.91 -20.45
CA GLY A 5 -15.61 5.26 -19.70
C GLY A 5 -16.06 4.26 -18.63
N VAL A 6 -17.37 3.99 -18.48
CA VAL A 6 -17.90 2.98 -17.57
C VAL A 6 -18.51 1.83 -18.35
N ASP A 7 -17.93 0.64 -18.20
CA ASP A 7 -18.48 -0.58 -18.81
C ASP A 7 -19.57 -1.21 -17.92
N THR A 8 -20.82 -1.02 -18.35
CA THR A 8 -22.01 -1.65 -17.77
C THR A 8 -22.58 -2.77 -18.64
N GLY A 9 -21.88 -3.18 -19.71
CA GLY A 9 -22.37 -4.15 -20.70
C GLY A 9 -22.72 -5.49 -20.08
N SER A 10 -21.91 -5.96 -19.14
CA SER A 10 -22.06 -7.24 -18.46
C SER A 10 -23.07 -7.24 -17.30
N LEU A 11 -23.62 -6.09 -16.91
CA LEU A 11 -24.60 -5.99 -15.82
C LEU A 11 -25.99 -6.45 -16.29
N THR A 12 -26.68 -7.19 -15.44
CA THR A 12 -28.10 -7.51 -15.62
C THR A 12 -28.97 -6.24 -15.55
N PRO A 13 -30.22 -6.26 -16.05
CA PRO A 13 -31.13 -5.10 -15.95
C PRO A 13 -31.32 -4.59 -14.50
N ARG A 14 -31.35 -5.50 -13.50
CA ARG A 14 -31.46 -5.16 -12.09
C ARG A 14 -30.19 -4.46 -11.59
N GLU A 15 -29.03 -5.03 -11.86
CA GLU A 15 -27.75 -4.45 -11.48
C GLU A 15 -27.52 -3.07 -12.13
N LYS A 16 -27.91 -2.89 -13.40
CA LYS A 16 -27.89 -1.57 -14.07
C LYS A 16 -28.78 -0.55 -13.38
N LYS A 17 -29.97 -0.99 -12.91
CA LYS A 17 -30.88 -0.10 -12.15
C LYS A 17 -30.26 0.30 -10.81
N ASP A 18 -29.72 -0.67 -10.08
CA ASP A 18 -29.11 -0.43 -8.77
C ASP A 18 -27.88 0.48 -8.91
N TRP A 19 -26.95 0.17 -9.82
CA TRP A 19 -25.79 1.03 -10.11
C TRP A 19 -26.21 2.44 -10.52
N SER A 20 -27.21 2.59 -11.41
CA SER A 20 -27.69 3.90 -11.88
C SER A 20 -28.24 4.74 -10.73
N ALA A 21 -28.94 4.11 -9.78
CA ALA A 21 -29.43 4.78 -8.57
C ALA A 21 -28.24 5.25 -7.70
N TRP A 22 -27.28 4.36 -7.42
CA TRP A 22 -26.15 4.68 -6.54
C TRP A 22 -25.29 5.82 -7.09
N VAL A 23 -24.90 5.79 -8.38
CA VAL A 23 -24.10 6.88 -8.98
C VAL A 23 -24.86 8.21 -9.11
N SER A 24 -26.20 8.17 -9.10
CA SER A 24 -27.03 9.39 -9.16
C SER A 24 -27.24 10.03 -7.81
N GLU A 25 -27.12 9.26 -6.73
CA GLU A 25 -27.40 9.71 -5.35
C GLU A 25 -26.12 10.01 -4.57
N LEU A 26 -25.04 9.23 -4.78
CA LEU A 26 -23.77 9.48 -4.13
C LEU A 26 -23.08 10.74 -4.72
N LEU A 27 -22.58 11.57 -3.83
CA LEU A 27 -21.83 12.75 -4.22
C LEU A 27 -20.46 12.40 -4.77
N ALA A 28 -19.99 13.21 -5.71
CA ALA A 28 -18.64 13.11 -6.26
C ALA A 28 -17.58 13.20 -5.15
N PRO A 29 -16.48 12.39 -5.25
CA PRO A 29 -15.48 12.32 -4.18
C PRO A 29 -14.49 13.51 -4.13
N CYS A 30 -14.83 14.61 -4.80
CA CYS A 30 -14.07 15.85 -4.74
C CYS A 30 -14.94 16.93 -4.08
N PRO A 31 -14.51 17.52 -2.93
CA PRO A 31 -15.29 18.54 -2.22
C PRO A 31 -15.62 19.78 -3.07
N SER A 32 -14.80 20.09 -4.09
CA SER A 32 -15.02 21.17 -5.05
C SER A 32 -16.17 20.94 -6.02
N GLU A 33 -16.67 19.69 -6.12
CA GLU A 33 -17.69 19.27 -7.07
C GLU A 33 -18.91 18.70 -6.33
N PRO A 34 -19.79 19.56 -5.76
CA PRO A 34 -20.93 19.13 -4.96
C PRO A 34 -22.10 18.63 -5.83
N VAL A 35 -21.81 17.68 -6.72
CA VAL A 35 -22.74 17.05 -7.66
C VAL A 35 -22.71 15.54 -7.49
N SER A 36 -23.65 14.81 -8.08
CA SER A 36 -23.60 13.35 -8.06
C SER A 36 -22.42 12.81 -8.90
N ILE A 37 -21.99 11.57 -8.58
CA ILE A 37 -20.97 10.88 -9.38
C ILE A 37 -21.39 10.84 -10.87
N ALA A 38 -22.66 10.50 -11.14
CA ALA A 38 -23.18 10.45 -12.52
C ALA A 38 -23.11 11.80 -13.23
N GLN A 39 -23.43 12.88 -12.54
CA GLN A 39 -23.33 14.23 -13.11
C GLN A 39 -21.87 14.62 -13.33
N CYS A 40 -21.00 14.35 -12.36
CA CYS A 40 -19.57 14.62 -12.47
C CYS A 40 -18.93 13.96 -13.70
N VAL A 41 -19.21 12.67 -13.93
CA VAL A 41 -18.69 11.94 -15.11
C VAL A 41 -19.30 12.48 -16.41
N ARG A 42 -20.63 12.71 -16.43
CA ARG A 42 -21.33 13.17 -17.65
C ARG A 42 -20.85 14.52 -18.12
N GLU A 43 -20.59 15.44 -17.20
CA GLU A 43 -20.16 16.80 -17.46
C GLU A 43 -18.64 16.97 -17.52
N ALA A 44 -17.89 15.86 -17.44
CA ALA A 44 -16.42 15.84 -17.43
C ALA A 44 -15.83 16.86 -16.44
N ARG A 45 -16.38 16.89 -15.20
CA ARG A 45 -15.93 17.81 -14.15
C ARG A 45 -14.48 17.59 -13.78
N LYS A 46 -13.83 18.60 -13.22
CA LYS A 46 -12.41 18.56 -12.82
C LYS A 46 -12.17 17.74 -11.55
N CYS A 47 -12.60 16.48 -11.56
CA CYS A 47 -12.41 15.52 -10.48
C CYS A 47 -12.00 14.17 -11.06
N ALA A 48 -10.71 13.87 -11.07
CA ALA A 48 -10.17 12.61 -11.59
C ALA A 48 -10.73 11.36 -10.87
N LYS A 49 -11.35 11.53 -9.69
CA LYS A 49 -11.93 10.43 -8.91
C LYS A 49 -13.34 10.02 -9.35
N CYS A 50 -14.06 10.81 -10.18
CA CYS A 50 -15.46 10.53 -10.51
C CYS A 50 -15.62 9.25 -11.34
N LEU A 51 -14.81 9.08 -12.37
CA LEU A 51 -14.84 7.89 -13.20
C LEU A 51 -14.40 6.63 -12.42
N PRO A 52 -13.28 6.63 -11.66
CA PRO A 52 -12.93 5.53 -10.77
C PRO A 52 -14.02 5.19 -9.74
N ALA A 53 -14.70 6.20 -9.18
CA ALA A 53 -15.81 5.96 -8.25
C ALA A 53 -17.00 5.27 -8.93
N ALA A 54 -17.36 5.68 -10.14
CA ALA A 54 -18.41 5.02 -10.91
C ALA A 54 -18.05 3.56 -11.24
N ASN A 55 -16.79 3.29 -11.59
CA ASN A 55 -16.28 1.95 -11.89
C ASN A 55 -16.21 1.06 -10.63
N LEU A 56 -15.80 1.61 -9.47
CA LEU A 56 -15.88 0.89 -8.20
C LEU A 56 -17.31 0.41 -7.94
N LEU A 57 -18.31 1.27 -8.12
CA LEU A 57 -19.70 0.91 -7.91
C LEU A 57 -20.21 -0.15 -8.91
N VAL A 58 -19.68 -0.21 -10.13
CA VAL A 58 -19.93 -1.33 -11.07
C VAL A 58 -19.42 -2.65 -10.47
N LYS A 59 -18.17 -2.66 -9.96
CA LYS A 59 -17.60 -3.85 -9.32
C LYS A 59 -18.43 -4.30 -8.12
N GLN A 60 -18.86 -3.37 -7.26
CA GLN A 60 -19.66 -3.68 -6.08
C GLN A 60 -21.02 -4.29 -6.45
N VAL A 61 -21.71 -3.73 -7.44
CA VAL A 61 -22.98 -4.28 -7.93
C VAL A 61 -22.79 -5.67 -8.54
N ARG A 62 -21.77 -5.86 -9.36
CA ARG A 62 -21.44 -7.16 -9.99
C ARG A 62 -21.11 -8.22 -8.94
N ALA A 63 -20.45 -7.84 -7.85
CA ALA A 63 -20.17 -8.70 -6.71
C ALA A 63 -21.40 -8.98 -5.81
N GLY A 64 -22.59 -8.51 -6.20
CA GLY A 64 -23.84 -8.72 -5.46
C GLY A 64 -23.88 -7.98 -4.11
N LYS A 65 -23.05 -6.96 -3.92
CA LYS A 65 -23.02 -6.19 -2.66
C LYS A 65 -24.32 -5.39 -2.49
N SER A 66 -24.77 -5.28 -1.24
CA SER A 66 -25.85 -4.36 -0.89
C SER A 66 -25.41 -2.91 -1.08
N ARG A 67 -26.38 -1.99 -1.14
CA ARG A 67 -26.10 -0.55 -1.21
C ARG A 67 -25.19 -0.09 -0.07
N SER A 68 -25.49 -0.48 1.16
CA SER A 68 -24.66 -0.11 2.33
C SER A 68 -23.22 -0.58 2.19
N GLN A 69 -23.00 -1.82 1.74
CA GLN A 69 -21.66 -2.35 1.51
C GLN A 69 -20.92 -1.59 0.40
N ALA A 70 -21.62 -1.21 -0.67
CA ALA A 70 -21.03 -0.42 -1.75
C ALA A 70 -20.68 1.01 -1.31
N GLU A 71 -21.53 1.65 -0.49
CA GLU A 71 -21.26 2.93 0.13
C GLU A 71 -20.05 2.85 1.07
N ASP A 72 -19.95 1.80 1.90
CA ASP A 72 -18.82 1.57 2.78
C ASP A 72 -17.50 1.41 2.00
N ALA A 73 -17.51 0.69 0.88
CA ALA A 73 -16.37 0.56 -0.01
C ALA A 73 -16.01 1.91 -0.67
N PHE A 74 -17.01 2.66 -1.13
CA PHE A 74 -16.83 4.00 -1.70
C PHE A 74 -16.18 4.95 -0.69
N PHE A 75 -16.70 5.02 0.53
CA PHE A 75 -16.13 5.88 1.58
C PHE A 75 -14.76 5.39 2.05
N ALA A 76 -14.53 4.08 2.12
CA ALA A 76 -13.21 3.53 2.42
C ALA A 76 -12.17 4.01 1.40
N ARG A 77 -12.51 4.03 0.11
CA ARG A 77 -11.60 4.45 -0.95
C ARG A 77 -11.44 5.97 -1.08
N PHE A 78 -12.50 6.76 -0.89
CA PHE A 78 -12.52 8.15 -1.35
C PHE A 78 -12.62 9.22 -0.24
N SER A 79 -13.04 8.89 0.98
CA SER A 79 -13.14 9.88 2.07
C SER A 79 -11.77 10.43 2.48
N THR A 80 -11.67 11.74 2.58
CA THR A 80 -10.40 12.43 2.89
C THR A 80 -9.96 12.29 4.34
N ASP A 81 -10.89 12.08 5.26
CA ASP A 81 -10.68 11.92 6.71
C ASP A 81 -10.07 10.55 7.09
N ARG A 82 -10.01 9.60 6.15
CA ARG A 82 -9.48 8.24 6.36
C ARG A 82 -8.00 8.08 6.05
N VAL A 83 -7.30 9.15 5.70
CA VAL A 83 -5.85 9.11 5.42
C VAL A 83 -5.07 9.29 6.71
N LYS A 84 -4.17 8.34 7.00
CA LYS A 84 -3.27 8.36 8.15
C LYS A 84 -1.88 8.82 7.72
N SER A 85 -1.20 9.56 8.60
CA SER A 85 0.23 9.80 8.45
C SER A 85 0.99 8.61 9.04
N ILE A 86 1.77 7.92 8.21
CA ILE A 86 2.54 6.74 8.60
C ILE A 86 4.01 7.06 8.40
N ASP A 87 4.77 7.05 9.50
CA ASP A 87 6.22 7.19 9.43
C ASP A 87 6.84 5.87 8.95
N VAL A 88 7.47 5.89 7.80
CA VAL A 88 8.15 4.73 7.23
C VAL A 88 9.58 4.56 7.77
N GLY A 89 10.19 5.64 8.27
CA GLY A 89 11.51 5.64 8.92
C GLY A 89 12.56 4.81 8.17
N ASP A 90 13.23 3.94 8.92
CA ASP A 90 14.24 2.98 8.45
C ASP A 90 13.65 1.59 8.12
N SER A 91 12.34 1.51 7.87
CA SER A 91 11.68 0.22 7.56
C SER A 91 12.17 -0.35 6.24
N PRO A 92 12.29 -1.70 6.14
CA PRO A 92 12.66 -2.34 4.89
C PRO A 92 11.72 -1.91 3.77
N SER A 93 12.28 -1.58 2.63
CA SER A 93 11.46 -1.15 1.50
C SER A 93 11.99 -1.64 0.16
N LYS A 94 11.07 -1.86 -0.79
CA LYS A 94 11.34 -2.24 -2.18
C LYS A 94 10.76 -1.15 -3.09
N GLY A 95 11.48 -0.76 -4.12
CA GLY A 95 11.10 0.35 -5.00
C GLY A 95 11.76 1.68 -4.62
N SER A 96 11.43 2.75 -5.36
CA SER A 96 12.05 4.07 -5.20
C SER A 96 11.55 4.78 -3.94
N SER A 97 12.45 5.42 -3.20
CA SER A 97 12.05 6.29 -2.07
C SER A 97 11.26 7.53 -2.50
N SER A 98 11.35 7.92 -3.78
CA SER A 98 10.59 9.02 -4.38
C SER A 98 9.35 8.55 -5.14
N ALA A 99 8.90 7.31 -4.94
CA ALA A 99 7.71 6.78 -5.59
C ALA A 99 6.46 7.60 -5.23
N ALA A 100 5.58 7.79 -6.21
CA ALA A 100 4.31 8.51 -6.05
C ALA A 100 3.33 7.77 -5.14
N VAL A 101 3.43 6.43 -5.11
CA VAL A 101 2.59 5.55 -4.29
C VAL A 101 3.48 4.79 -3.31
N THR A 102 3.16 4.91 -2.03
CA THR A 102 3.78 4.11 -0.96
C THR A 102 2.74 3.15 -0.40
N ILE A 103 3.02 1.85 -0.53
CA ILE A 103 2.28 0.78 0.14
C ILE A 103 3.02 0.47 1.44
N VAL A 104 2.31 0.47 2.57
CA VAL A 104 2.84 0.06 3.87
C VAL A 104 2.07 -1.15 4.33
N GLU A 105 2.76 -2.24 4.59
CA GLU A 105 2.20 -3.48 5.11
C GLU A 105 2.67 -3.71 6.55
N TRP A 106 1.72 -3.91 7.48
CA TRP A 106 2.00 -4.54 8.77
C TRP A 106 1.76 -6.03 8.63
N ALA A 107 2.80 -6.82 8.84
CA ALA A 107 2.78 -8.26 8.59
C ALA A 107 3.47 -9.08 9.67
N ASP A 108 3.11 -10.36 9.68
CA ASP A 108 3.67 -11.40 10.53
C ASP A 108 4.11 -12.58 9.66
N PHE A 109 5.32 -13.04 9.84
CA PHE A 109 5.88 -14.15 9.06
C PHE A 109 5.17 -15.49 9.28
N GLU A 110 4.50 -15.68 10.43
CA GLU A 110 3.73 -16.88 10.71
C GLU A 110 2.27 -16.79 10.23
N CYS A 111 1.83 -15.61 9.74
CA CYS A 111 0.48 -15.40 9.23
C CYS A 111 0.33 -15.92 7.79
N PRO A 112 -0.58 -16.89 7.52
CA PRO A 112 -0.78 -17.43 6.17
C PRO A 112 -1.33 -16.41 5.18
N HIS A 113 -2.12 -15.45 5.65
CA HIS A 113 -2.61 -14.36 4.81
C HIS A 113 -1.50 -13.39 4.38
N CYS A 114 -0.48 -13.15 5.24
CA CYS A 114 0.69 -12.36 4.88
C CYS A 114 1.54 -13.08 3.82
N ARG A 115 1.73 -14.40 3.96
CA ARG A 115 2.40 -15.22 2.94
C ARG A 115 1.72 -15.09 1.57
N HIS A 116 0.38 -15.04 1.55
CA HIS A 116 -0.38 -14.85 0.31
C HIS A 116 -0.27 -13.42 -0.25
N ALA A 117 -0.28 -12.42 0.62
CA ALA A 117 -0.20 -11.01 0.24
C ALA A 117 1.18 -10.61 -0.31
N ALA A 118 2.26 -11.15 0.25
CA ALA A 118 3.63 -10.75 -0.08
C ALA A 118 3.93 -10.74 -1.58
N PRO A 119 3.69 -11.82 -2.37
CA PRO A 119 3.97 -11.82 -3.80
C PRO A 119 3.11 -10.82 -4.58
N VAL A 120 1.86 -10.57 -4.17
CA VAL A 120 0.97 -9.60 -4.81
C VAL A 120 1.50 -8.17 -4.62
N LEU A 121 1.92 -7.84 -3.40
CA LEU A 121 2.47 -6.52 -3.07
C LEU A 121 3.84 -6.28 -3.74
N GLU A 122 4.70 -7.29 -3.80
CA GLU A 122 5.97 -7.19 -4.52
C GLU A 122 5.77 -7.01 -6.03
N LYS A 123 4.84 -7.77 -6.62
CA LYS A 123 4.47 -7.62 -8.04
C LYS A 123 3.93 -6.24 -8.36
N ALA A 124 3.21 -5.60 -7.44
CA ALA A 124 2.75 -4.22 -7.61
C ALA A 124 3.92 -3.24 -7.79
N VAL A 125 5.03 -3.44 -7.07
CA VAL A 125 6.27 -2.64 -7.26
C VAL A 125 6.91 -2.93 -8.61
N GLU A 126 6.96 -4.20 -9.01
CA GLU A 126 7.57 -4.63 -10.28
C GLU A 126 6.80 -4.13 -11.50
N ASN A 127 5.47 -4.14 -11.43
CA ASN A 127 4.59 -3.63 -12.49
C ASN A 127 4.68 -2.10 -12.66
N HIS A 128 5.04 -1.36 -11.60
CA HIS A 128 5.10 0.09 -11.59
C HIS A 128 6.48 0.62 -11.18
N PRO A 129 7.55 0.32 -11.94
CA PRO A 129 8.92 0.63 -11.57
C PRO A 129 9.10 2.14 -11.36
N GLY A 130 9.60 2.52 -10.18
CA GLY A 130 9.82 3.90 -9.76
C GLY A 130 8.56 4.70 -9.39
N LYS A 131 7.37 4.15 -9.57
CA LYS A 131 6.09 4.79 -9.23
C LYS A 131 5.49 4.21 -7.94
N VAL A 132 5.83 2.98 -7.59
CA VAL A 132 5.35 2.29 -6.39
C VAL A 132 6.54 1.91 -5.51
N ARG A 133 6.36 2.07 -4.20
CA ARG A 133 7.25 1.60 -3.14
C ARG A 133 6.46 0.75 -2.16
N LEU A 134 7.01 -0.41 -1.81
CA LEU A 134 6.52 -1.25 -0.72
C LEU A 134 7.39 -1.04 0.52
N VAL A 135 6.76 -0.90 1.68
CA VAL A 135 7.40 -0.77 2.99
C VAL A 135 6.84 -1.84 3.91
N TYR A 136 7.70 -2.65 4.49
CA TYR A 136 7.34 -3.70 5.44
C TYR A 136 7.44 -3.19 6.88
N LYS A 137 6.43 -3.47 7.69
CA LYS A 137 6.36 -3.20 9.13
C LYS A 137 6.14 -4.49 9.90
N PHE A 138 6.92 -4.71 10.94
CA PHE A 138 6.80 -5.89 11.78
C PHE A 138 5.59 -5.80 12.71
N TYR A 139 4.71 -6.79 12.65
CA TYR A 139 3.57 -6.88 13.57
C TYR A 139 3.28 -8.33 13.96
N PRO A 140 4.22 -9.00 14.67
CA PRO A 140 4.01 -10.38 15.13
C PRO A 140 2.82 -10.43 16.10
N LEU A 141 1.88 -11.35 15.83
CA LEU A 141 0.67 -11.54 16.62
C LEU A 141 0.96 -12.41 17.84
N GLN A 142 0.29 -12.12 18.95
CA GLN A 142 0.46 -12.89 20.18
C GLN A 142 0.07 -14.37 20.06
N ALA A 143 -0.83 -14.69 19.12
CA ALA A 143 -1.26 -16.06 18.84
C ALA A 143 -0.23 -16.87 18.05
N HIS A 144 0.77 -16.22 17.45
CA HIS A 144 1.79 -16.85 16.63
C HIS A 144 3.05 -17.09 17.46
N VAL A 145 3.38 -18.37 17.66
CA VAL A 145 4.46 -18.79 18.58
C VAL A 145 5.84 -18.34 18.10
N HIS A 146 6.07 -18.38 16.79
CA HIS A 146 7.36 -18.08 16.17
C HIS A 146 7.42 -16.67 15.55
N GLY A 147 6.30 -15.96 15.45
CA GLY A 147 6.20 -14.66 14.78
C GLY A 147 7.21 -13.63 15.27
N GLU A 148 7.38 -13.49 16.60
CA GLU A 148 8.37 -12.59 17.22
C GLU A 148 9.80 -13.00 16.87
N SER A 149 10.12 -14.30 16.96
CA SER A 149 11.45 -14.83 16.62
C SER A 149 11.80 -14.62 15.17
N ALA A 150 10.84 -14.89 14.25
CA ALA A 150 10.99 -14.67 12.82
C ALA A 150 11.18 -13.17 12.49
N ALA A 151 10.39 -12.29 13.10
CA ALA A 151 10.54 -10.84 12.93
C ALA A 151 11.93 -10.35 13.34
N ARG A 152 12.45 -10.81 14.51
CA ARG A 152 13.79 -10.49 14.98
C ARG A 152 14.86 -11.03 14.02
N ALA A 153 14.69 -12.23 13.48
CA ALA A 153 15.60 -12.81 12.50
C ALA A 153 15.70 -11.97 11.23
N ALA A 154 14.56 -11.47 10.76
CA ALA A 154 14.51 -10.58 9.58
C ALA A 154 15.15 -9.21 9.87
N VAL A 155 14.99 -8.66 11.10
CA VAL A 155 15.71 -7.43 11.52
C VAL A 155 17.22 -7.66 11.56
N ALA A 156 17.69 -8.81 12.08
CA ALA A 156 19.10 -9.14 12.10
C ALA A 156 19.69 -9.27 10.67
N ALA A 157 18.94 -9.87 9.75
CA ALA A 157 19.31 -9.94 8.34
C ALA A 157 19.30 -8.54 7.68
N MET A 158 18.32 -7.68 8.02
CA MET A 158 18.23 -6.29 7.54
C MET A 158 19.49 -5.50 7.85
N LYS A 159 20.09 -5.67 9.05
CA LYS A 159 21.35 -5.01 9.44
C LYS A 159 22.53 -5.38 8.53
N GLN A 160 22.42 -6.46 7.78
CA GLN A 160 23.42 -6.91 6.80
C GLN A 160 22.93 -6.75 5.34
N GLY A 161 21.85 -5.98 5.11
CA GLY A 161 21.29 -5.74 3.79
C GLY A 161 20.57 -6.94 3.16
N LYS A 162 20.19 -7.95 3.99
CA LYS A 162 19.61 -9.22 3.58
C LYS A 162 18.17 -9.42 4.04
N PHE A 163 17.42 -8.29 4.21
CA PHE A 163 16.03 -8.36 4.66
C PHE A 163 15.16 -9.15 3.69
N TRP A 164 15.20 -8.84 2.40
CA TRP A 164 14.29 -9.46 1.43
C TRP A 164 14.58 -10.93 1.21
N GLU A 165 15.85 -11.34 1.27
CA GLU A 165 16.22 -12.75 1.21
C GLU A 165 15.68 -13.52 2.43
N MET A 166 15.77 -12.95 3.64
CA MET A 166 15.21 -13.55 4.83
C MET A 166 13.68 -13.56 4.80
N HIS A 167 13.07 -12.47 4.34
CA HIS A 167 11.62 -12.35 4.15
C HIS A 167 11.07 -13.47 3.26
N HIS A 168 11.70 -13.70 2.11
CA HIS A 168 11.30 -14.77 1.20
C HIS A 168 11.49 -16.16 1.84
N ALA A 169 12.62 -16.40 2.48
CA ALA A 169 12.90 -17.68 3.13
C ALA A 169 11.88 -18.01 4.24
N LEU A 170 11.52 -17.01 5.05
CA LEU A 170 10.53 -17.19 6.13
C LEU A 170 9.13 -17.48 5.58
N PHE A 171 8.67 -16.76 4.54
CA PHE A 171 7.36 -17.02 3.95
C PHE A 171 7.31 -18.32 3.13
N GLU A 172 8.38 -18.67 2.42
CA GLU A 172 8.48 -19.91 1.66
C GLU A 172 8.40 -21.14 2.58
N HIS A 173 9.04 -21.05 3.73
CA HIS A 173 9.14 -22.13 4.71
C HIS A 173 8.31 -21.89 5.98
N GLN A 174 7.15 -21.27 5.85
CA GLN A 174 6.30 -20.83 6.96
C GLN A 174 5.93 -21.97 7.95
N GLU A 175 5.92 -23.22 7.47
CA GLU A 175 5.63 -24.41 8.28
C GLU A 175 6.82 -24.88 9.12
N ALA A 176 8.02 -24.28 8.96
CA ALA A 176 9.25 -24.67 9.62
C ALA A 176 9.96 -23.42 10.17
N MET A 177 9.51 -22.93 11.33
CA MET A 177 10.00 -21.70 11.97
C MET A 177 10.60 -21.94 13.37
N GLU A 178 10.98 -23.18 13.67
CA GLU A 178 11.75 -23.44 14.88
C GLU A 178 13.11 -22.72 14.81
N PRO A 179 13.73 -22.38 15.95
CA PRO A 179 15.00 -21.66 15.96
C PRO A 179 16.08 -22.26 15.06
N ARG A 180 16.17 -23.57 15.01
CA ARG A 180 17.13 -24.32 14.15
C ARG A 180 16.87 -24.10 12.66
N ASP A 181 15.59 -23.96 12.29
CA ASP A 181 15.19 -23.77 10.88
C ASP A 181 15.52 -22.34 10.45
N ILE A 182 15.20 -21.34 11.29
CA ILE A 182 15.55 -19.92 11.07
C ILE A 182 17.07 -19.74 10.96
N GLU A 183 17.87 -20.44 11.81
CA GLU A 183 19.33 -20.43 11.73
C GLU A 183 19.85 -21.01 10.40
N LYS A 184 19.17 -22.04 9.88
CA LYS A 184 19.49 -22.59 8.58
C LYS A 184 19.22 -21.56 7.48
N TYR A 185 18.07 -20.88 7.51
CA TYR A 185 17.77 -19.84 6.51
C TYR A 185 18.78 -18.69 6.55
N ALA A 186 19.20 -18.27 7.74
CA ALA A 186 20.24 -17.26 7.87
C ALA A 186 21.57 -17.67 7.20
N LYS A 187 21.98 -18.94 7.34
CA LYS A 187 23.18 -19.47 6.66
C LYS A 187 22.98 -19.53 5.14
N ASP A 188 21.81 -19.99 4.70
CA ASP A 188 21.50 -20.19 3.28
C ASP A 188 21.46 -18.85 2.50
N ILE A 189 20.99 -17.75 3.12
CA ILE A 189 20.99 -16.43 2.51
C ILE A 189 22.37 -15.72 2.56
N GLY A 190 23.37 -16.33 3.18
CA GLY A 190 24.75 -15.85 3.16
C GLY A 190 25.05 -14.64 4.02
N VAL A 191 24.44 -14.52 5.20
CA VAL A 191 24.83 -13.51 6.21
C VAL A 191 26.07 -13.95 6.98
N ASP A 192 26.79 -13.01 7.57
CA ASP A 192 27.73 -13.33 8.65
C ASP A 192 26.92 -13.91 9.81
N PHE A 193 26.96 -15.23 9.95
CA PHE A 193 26.11 -15.97 10.87
C PHE A 193 26.38 -15.59 12.33
N ALA A 194 27.64 -15.40 12.72
CA ALA A 194 27.97 -15.07 14.10
C ALA A 194 27.42 -13.69 14.50
N LYS A 195 27.58 -12.72 13.61
CA LYS A 195 27.02 -11.38 13.77
C LYS A 195 25.49 -11.38 13.74
N TRP A 196 24.90 -12.10 12.79
CA TRP A 196 23.46 -12.25 12.68
C TRP A 196 22.86 -12.87 13.94
N LYS A 197 23.49 -13.92 14.49
CA LYS A 197 23.01 -14.62 15.69
C LYS A 197 23.03 -13.68 16.91
N ALA A 198 24.12 -12.93 17.09
CA ALA A 198 24.22 -11.93 18.15
C ALA A 198 23.17 -10.82 17.99
N ASP A 199 22.91 -10.36 16.77
CA ASP A 199 21.87 -9.37 16.48
C ASP A 199 20.47 -9.94 16.72
N TRP A 200 20.20 -11.19 16.28
CA TRP A 200 18.92 -11.86 16.48
C TRP A 200 18.51 -11.94 17.96
N GLU A 201 19.47 -12.25 18.84
CA GLU A 201 19.28 -12.37 20.28
C GLU A 201 19.27 -11.03 21.02
N SER A 202 19.63 -9.92 20.35
CA SER A 202 19.81 -8.61 20.99
C SER A 202 18.49 -7.93 21.35
N GLU A 203 18.48 -7.18 22.46
CA GLU A 203 17.38 -6.29 22.86
C GLU A 203 17.08 -5.24 21.78
N ALA A 204 18.10 -4.68 21.12
CA ALA A 204 17.94 -3.68 20.09
C ALA A 204 17.10 -4.17 18.89
N THR A 205 17.16 -5.48 18.61
CA THR A 205 16.33 -6.10 17.57
C THR A 205 14.88 -6.27 18.02
N ALA A 206 14.66 -6.65 19.28
CA ALA A 206 13.33 -6.67 19.88
C ALA A 206 12.70 -5.28 19.92
N ASP A 207 13.46 -4.25 20.30
CA ASP A 207 13.00 -2.85 20.30
C ASP A 207 12.62 -2.38 18.91
N ARG A 208 13.33 -2.82 17.87
CA ARG A 208 13.00 -2.51 16.48
C ARG A 208 11.65 -3.09 16.07
N VAL A 209 11.38 -4.35 16.40
CA VAL A 209 10.07 -4.99 16.17
C VAL A 209 8.97 -4.27 16.95
N ASN A 210 9.20 -4.00 18.23
CA ASN A 210 8.24 -3.32 19.10
C ASN A 210 7.92 -1.89 18.65
N ARG A 211 8.86 -1.18 18.03
CA ARG A 211 8.63 0.14 17.43
C ARG A 211 7.57 0.08 16.31
N ASP A 212 7.67 -0.87 15.39
CA ASP A 212 6.70 -1.04 14.32
C ASP A 212 5.34 -1.50 14.85
N ARG A 213 5.32 -2.39 15.86
CA ARG A 213 4.08 -2.80 16.54
C ARG A 213 3.36 -1.59 17.16
N LYS A 214 4.08 -0.76 17.93
CA LYS A 214 3.52 0.47 18.51
C LYS A 214 2.97 1.44 17.48
N GLN A 215 3.64 1.58 16.33
CA GLN A 215 3.10 2.37 15.22
C GLN A 215 1.82 1.77 14.65
N GLY A 216 1.76 0.44 14.50
CA GLY A 216 0.55 -0.28 14.08
C GLY A 216 -0.61 -0.05 15.05
N ASP A 217 -0.36 -0.17 16.35
CA ASP A 217 -1.35 0.09 17.41
C ASP A 217 -1.90 1.53 17.32
N ALA A 218 -1.03 2.51 17.08
CA ALA A 218 -1.41 3.92 16.95
C ALA A 218 -2.33 4.20 15.76
N VAL A 219 -2.20 3.43 14.67
CA VAL A 219 -3.09 3.50 13.51
C VAL A 219 -4.21 2.44 13.54
N LYS A 220 -4.32 1.70 14.66
CA LYS A 220 -5.35 0.70 14.95
C LYS A 220 -5.27 -0.56 14.08
N VAL A 221 -4.06 -1.02 13.81
CA VAL A 221 -3.85 -2.37 13.26
C VAL A 221 -4.43 -3.39 14.24
N SER A 222 -5.33 -4.25 13.79
CA SER A 222 -6.01 -5.28 14.58
C SER A 222 -5.70 -6.70 14.15
N GLY A 223 -4.93 -6.86 13.08
CA GLY A 223 -4.54 -8.15 12.50
C GLY A 223 -3.60 -7.98 11.32
N THR A 224 -3.15 -9.08 10.77
CA THR A 224 -2.21 -9.11 9.64
C THR A 224 -2.72 -9.96 8.49
N PRO A 225 -2.45 -9.57 7.24
CA PRO A 225 -1.81 -8.31 6.87
C PRO A 225 -2.77 -7.12 7.07
N THR A 226 -2.24 -5.96 7.47
CA THR A 226 -2.92 -4.68 7.35
C THR A 226 -2.14 -3.81 6.38
N VAL A 227 -2.81 -3.35 5.33
CA VAL A 227 -2.18 -2.65 4.20
C VAL A 227 -2.72 -1.23 4.10
N TYR A 228 -1.82 -0.28 3.88
CA TYR A 228 -2.14 1.12 3.59
C TYR A 228 -1.53 1.54 2.25
N VAL A 229 -2.31 2.21 1.42
CA VAL A 229 -1.84 2.82 0.17
C VAL A 229 -1.92 4.34 0.32
N ASN A 230 -0.77 5.02 0.27
CA ASN A 230 -0.65 6.45 0.53
C ASN A 230 -1.37 6.90 1.83
N GLY A 231 -1.21 6.12 2.90
CA GLY A 231 -1.81 6.39 4.21
C GLY A 231 -3.29 6.06 4.32
N ARG A 232 -3.92 5.53 3.27
CA ARG A 232 -5.28 5.05 3.28
C ARG A 232 -5.32 3.55 3.46
N GLU A 233 -6.06 3.06 4.44
CA GLU A 233 -6.23 1.63 4.66
C GLU A 233 -6.88 0.97 3.45
N TYR A 234 -6.22 -0.08 2.97
CA TYR A 234 -6.74 -0.99 1.97
C TYR A 234 -7.49 -2.11 2.71
N ASP A 235 -8.77 -1.90 2.95
CA ASP A 235 -9.61 -2.79 3.75
C ASP A 235 -9.90 -4.10 3.00
N LEU A 236 -9.22 -5.17 3.39
CA LEU A 236 -9.31 -6.49 2.78
C LEU A 236 -10.69 -7.16 2.93
N THR A 237 -11.59 -6.60 3.74
CA THR A 237 -12.99 -7.05 3.81
C THR A 237 -13.86 -6.46 2.69
N LYS A 238 -13.37 -5.42 2.04
CA LYS A 238 -14.08 -4.66 1.00
C LYS A 238 -13.44 -4.75 -0.37
N PHE A 239 -12.13 -4.98 -0.43
CA PHE A 239 -11.34 -5.01 -1.64
C PHE A 239 -10.54 -6.29 -1.74
N ASP A 240 -10.55 -6.89 -2.91
CA ASP A 240 -9.69 -8.02 -3.23
C ASP A 240 -8.32 -7.52 -3.68
N MET A 241 -7.25 -8.13 -3.15
CA MET A 241 -5.89 -7.66 -3.41
C MET A 241 -5.44 -7.94 -4.85
N GLU A 242 -5.87 -9.05 -5.42
CA GLU A 242 -5.52 -9.42 -6.80
C GLU A 242 -6.32 -8.62 -7.83
N ASP A 243 -7.61 -8.35 -7.53
CA ASP A 243 -8.53 -7.71 -8.47
C ASP A 243 -8.59 -6.18 -8.37
N ASP A 244 -8.37 -5.61 -7.18
CA ASP A 244 -8.63 -4.18 -6.93
C ASP A 244 -7.38 -3.34 -6.66
N LEU A 245 -6.27 -3.93 -6.21
CA LEU A 245 -5.06 -3.16 -5.84
C LEU A 245 -4.49 -2.38 -7.01
N GLU A 246 -4.52 -2.96 -8.19
CA GLU A 246 -4.05 -2.30 -9.43
C GLU A 246 -4.82 -1.02 -9.73
N ASP A 247 -6.15 -1.02 -9.58
CA ASP A 247 -6.98 0.17 -9.78
C ASP A 247 -6.68 1.25 -8.73
N TRP A 248 -6.37 0.83 -7.51
CA TRP A 248 -5.95 1.75 -6.44
C TRP A 248 -4.64 2.44 -6.79
N ILE A 249 -3.65 1.67 -7.23
CA ILE A 249 -2.32 2.16 -7.60
C ILE A 249 -2.42 3.11 -8.80
N LYS A 250 -3.12 2.72 -9.86
CA LYS A 250 -3.28 3.54 -11.07
C LYS A 250 -3.87 4.91 -10.74
N LEU A 251 -4.96 4.92 -9.99
CA LEU A 251 -5.57 6.18 -9.57
C LEU A 251 -4.62 7.03 -8.69
N ASP A 252 -3.94 6.42 -7.72
CA ASP A 252 -3.06 7.17 -6.83
C ASP A 252 -1.81 7.71 -7.55
N VAL A 253 -1.26 6.98 -8.53
CA VAL A 253 -0.21 7.47 -9.42
C VAL A 253 -0.72 8.68 -10.23
N GLU A 254 -1.89 8.56 -10.85
CA GLU A 254 -2.49 9.66 -11.63
C GLU A 254 -2.73 10.90 -10.77
N LEU A 255 -3.29 10.73 -9.57
CA LEU A 255 -3.53 11.84 -8.64
C LEU A 255 -2.25 12.53 -8.18
N ALA A 256 -1.17 11.78 -8.00
CA ALA A 256 0.10 12.32 -7.52
C ALA A 256 0.95 12.94 -8.62
N THR A 257 0.87 12.44 -9.86
CA THR A 257 1.75 12.83 -10.97
C THR A 257 1.05 13.65 -12.05
N GLY A 258 -0.28 13.63 -12.09
CA GLY A 258 -1.08 14.20 -13.19
C GLY A 258 -0.94 13.42 -14.50
N GLN A 259 -0.35 12.22 -14.49
CA GLN A 259 -0.12 11.37 -15.65
C GLN A 259 -0.68 9.95 -15.41
N PRO A 260 -1.18 9.26 -16.44
CA PRO A 260 -1.59 7.87 -16.32
C PRO A 260 -0.48 6.98 -15.78
N ALA A 261 -0.84 5.97 -14.99
CA ALA A 261 0.13 5.06 -14.38
C ALA A 261 1.02 4.34 -15.42
N ASP A 262 0.46 4.04 -16.59
CA ASP A 262 1.15 3.35 -17.68
C ASP A 262 2.05 4.26 -18.53
N SER A 263 2.11 5.58 -18.24
CA SER A 263 3.00 6.49 -18.96
C SER A 263 4.47 6.16 -18.69
N PRO A 264 5.33 6.17 -19.74
CA PRO A 264 6.76 5.98 -19.55
C PRO A 264 7.33 7.07 -18.63
N ARG A 265 8.36 6.73 -17.84
CA ARG A 265 9.07 7.72 -17.02
C ARG A 265 9.62 8.84 -17.89
N ASN A 266 9.32 10.09 -17.56
CA ASN A 266 10.06 11.23 -18.09
C ASN A 266 11.43 11.28 -17.37
N GLU A 267 12.43 10.57 -17.88
CA GLU A 267 13.80 10.57 -17.33
C GLU A 267 14.53 11.92 -17.50
N GLY A 268 13.82 13.00 -17.88
CA GLY A 268 14.38 14.29 -18.28
C GLY A 268 14.15 15.49 -17.34
N ALA A 269 13.45 15.35 -16.23
CA ALA A 269 13.26 16.48 -15.30
C ALA A 269 14.29 16.45 -14.16
N VAL A 270 15.54 16.80 -14.45
CA VAL A 270 16.47 17.26 -13.42
C VAL A 270 15.88 18.56 -12.84
N PRO A 271 15.58 18.66 -11.53
CA PRO A 271 15.14 19.92 -10.96
C PRO A 271 16.24 20.96 -11.18
N ALA A 272 15.90 22.06 -11.85
CA ALA A 272 16.82 23.18 -12.08
C ALA A 272 17.42 23.60 -10.74
N ALA A 273 18.73 23.48 -10.62
CA ALA A 273 19.48 23.93 -9.45
C ALA A 273 19.15 25.41 -9.21
N SER A 274 18.54 25.70 -8.04
CA SER A 274 18.30 27.09 -7.62
C SER A 274 19.62 27.83 -7.61
N SER A 275 19.78 28.78 -8.50
CA SER A 275 20.90 29.68 -8.54
C SER A 275 20.97 30.44 -7.20
N LYS A 276 21.93 30.05 -6.36
CA LYS A 276 22.29 30.83 -5.17
C LYS A 276 22.81 32.16 -5.64
N THR A 277 22.03 33.21 -5.51
CA THR A 277 22.46 34.59 -5.62
C THR A 277 23.51 34.85 -4.54
N LYS A 278 24.71 35.23 -5.00
CA LYS A 278 25.88 35.63 -4.20
C LYS A 278 25.51 36.89 -3.40
N PRO A 279 25.76 36.97 -2.09
CA PRO A 279 25.53 38.18 -1.33
C PRO A 279 26.51 39.28 -1.76
N PRO A 280 26.12 40.58 -1.77
CA PRO A 280 27.01 41.66 -2.11
C PRO A 280 28.09 41.82 -1.05
N GLY A 281 29.33 42.00 -1.50
CA GLY A 281 30.50 42.22 -0.67
C GLY A 281 30.46 43.56 0.11
N PRO A 282 31.21 43.69 1.21
CA PRO A 282 31.19 44.89 2.04
C PRO A 282 31.85 46.05 1.33
N ASN A 283 31.15 47.18 1.33
CA ASN A 283 31.59 48.44 0.79
C ASN A 283 32.72 49.02 1.68
N GLN A 284 33.88 49.22 1.13
CA GLN A 284 34.96 49.99 1.79
C GLN A 284 34.67 51.49 1.67
N ARG A 285 34.54 52.14 2.79
CA ARG A 285 34.93 53.53 3.05
C ARG A 285 35.48 53.64 4.46
#